data_725247ab85a3370e0b384a1226b632b0
#
_entry.id   725247ab85a3370e0b384a1226b632b0
#
_cell.length_a   1.000
_cell.length_b   1.000
_cell.length_c   1.000
_cell.angle_alpha   90.00
_cell.angle_beta   90.00
_cell.angle_gamma   90.00
#
_symmetry.space_group_name_H-M   'P 1'
#
loop_
_entity.id
_entity.type
_entity.pdbx_description
1 polymer ?
#
loop_
_entity_poly.entity_id
_entity_poly.type
_entity_poly.pdbx_seq_one_letter_code
_entity_poly.pdbx_strand_id
1 'polypeptide(L)'
;GMNEVGLNAKWLRKDMTHKETQEFAKDVLNHMRERLSDYQEEYGDLYNLEATPAESTTYRFAKHDKEKYPAIITANENGTPYYTNSSHLPVGYTADIFEALDAQDELHTLYTSGTVFHAFLGEKLPDWKAAANLVKKIADNYRLPYYSISPTYTVCCNHGYIKGEVYTCPDCGEKTEVYSRITGYYRPVQNWNDGKSQEYRDRKVYDVET
;
A
#
# COMPACT_ATOMS: atom_id res chain seq x y z
N GLY A 1 2.84 -5.99 -8.43
CA GLY A 1 4.27 -5.81 -8.32
C GLY A 1 4.93 -4.95 -9.38
N MET A 2 4.35 -3.79 -9.79
CA MET A 2 5.03 -2.92 -10.77
C MET A 2 6.37 -2.38 -10.26
N ASN A 3 6.48 -2.18 -8.95
CA ASN A 3 7.74 -1.83 -8.32
C ASN A 3 8.84 -2.87 -8.63
N GLU A 4 8.56 -4.14 -8.45
CA GLU A 4 9.51 -5.24 -8.68
C GLU A 4 9.70 -5.50 -10.18
N VAL A 5 8.69 -5.22 -11.02
CA VAL A 5 8.88 -5.22 -12.49
C VAL A 5 9.94 -4.20 -12.87
N GLY A 6 9.88 -2.97 -12.36
CA GLY A 6 10.88 -1.93 -12.61
C GLY A 6 12.28 -2.37 -12.20
N LEU A 7 12.43 -2.98 -11.02
CA LEU A 7 13.71 -3.47 -10.51
C LEU A 7 14.28 -4.64 -11.32
N ASN A 8 13.45 -5.55 -11.79
CA ASN A 8 13.89 -6.75 -12.52
C ASN A 8 14.02 -6.54 -14.03
N ALA A 9 13.31 -5.59 -14.62
CA ALA A 9 13.37 -5.28 -16.05
C ALA A 9 14.76 -4.75 -16.43
N LYS A 10 15.46 -5.47 -17.33
CA LYS A 10 16.87 -5.17 -17.70
C LYS A 10 17.06 -3.76 -18.28
N TRP A 11 16.01 -3.21 -18.90
CA TRP A 11 16.04 -1.88 -19.54
C TRP A 11 15.65 -0.74 -18.58
N LEU A 12 15.11 -1.04 -17.38
CA LEU A 12 14.74 -0.04 -16.37
C LEU A 12 15.69 -0.03 -15.18
N ARG A 13 15.74 -1.13 -14.43
CA ARG A 13 16.54 -1.28 -13.21
C ARG A 13 16.30 -0.18 -12.16
N LYS A 14 15.06 0.31 -12.08
CA LYS A 14 14.59 1.36 -11.20
C LYS A 14 13.26 0.97 -10.57
N ASP A 15 13.05 1.32 -9.33
CA ASP A 15 11.80 1.10 -8.61
C ASP A 15 10.73 2.15 -8.93
N MET A 16 9.55 2.04 -8.32
CA MET A 16 8.42 2.97 -8.54
C MET A 16 8.65 4.39 -8.01
N THR A 17 9.73 4.65 -7.31
CA THR A 17 10.09 6.01 -6.89
C THR A 17 10.69 6.84 -8.03
N HIS A 18 11.11 6.17 -9.11
CA HIS A 18 11.72 6.79 -10.28
C HIS A 18 10.68 7.07 -11.37
N LYS A 19 10.78 8.26 -11.95
CA LYS A 19 9.86 8.73 -12.98
C LYS A 19 9.75 7.79 -14.18
N GLU A 20 10.86 7.21 -14.61
CA GLU A 20 10.88 6.28 -15.76
C GLU A 20 10.06 5.01 -15.49
N THR A 21 10.06 4.51 -14.27
CA THR A 21 9.24 3.35 -13.89
C THR A 21 7.78 3.74 -13.75
N GLN A 22 7.49 4.94 -13.26
CA GLN A 22 6.13 5.47 -13.20
C GLN A 22 5.56 5.65 -14.63
N GLU A 23 6.32 6.20 -15.59
CA GLU A 23 5.89 6.32 -16.98
C GLU A 23 5.65 4.93 -17.61
N PHE A 24 6.55 3.99 -17.40
CA PHE A 24 6.33 2.61 -17.86
C PHE A 24 5.07 1.99 -17.24
N ALA A 25 4.80 2.22 -15.96
CA ALA A 25 3.58 1.76 -15.31
C ALA A 25 2.32 2.39 -15.92
N LYS A 26 2.36 3.67 -16.28
CA LYS A 26 1.27 4.37 -16.97
C LYS A 26 1.03 3.76 -18.36
N ASP A 27 2.09 3.48 -19.12
CA ASP A 27 1.98 2.84 -20.44
C ASP A 27 1.30 1.47 -20.32
N VAL A 28 1.70 0.66 -19.34
CA VAL A 28 1.07 -0.65 -19.08
C VAL A 28 -0.41 -0.49 -18.73
N LEU A 29 -0.76 0.43 -17.82
CA LEU A 29 -2.16 0.65 -17.42
C LEU A 29 -3.00 1.16 -18.60
N ASN A 30 -2.49 2.07 -19.41
CA ASN A 30 -3.18 2.57 -20.59
C ASN A 30 -3.37 1.45 -21.62
N HIS A 31 -2.36 0.63 -21.89
CA HIS A 31 -2.49 -0.53 -22.77
C HIS A 31 -3.57 -1.50 -22.26
N MET A 32 -3.61 -1.79 -20.95
CA MET A 32 -4.65 -2.63 -20.36
C MET A 32 -6.05 -2.03 -20.55
N ARG A 33 -6.20 -0.71 -20.38
CA ARG A 33 -7.48 -0.01 -20.61
C ARG A 33 -7.95 -0.10 -22.05
N GLU A 34 -7.05 0.07 -23.01
CA GLU A 34 -7.35 -0.10 -24.44
C GLU A 34 -7.83 -1.53 -24.72
N ARG A 35 -7.11 -2.52 -24.21
CA ARG A 35 -7.51 -3.94 -24.37
C ARG A 35 -8.86 -4.26 -23.72
N LEU A 36 -9.21 -3.66 -22.59
CA LEU A 36 -10.53 -3.85 -22.00
C LEU A 36 -11.65 -3.24 -22.87
N SER A 37 -11.38 -2.11 -23.53
CA SER A 37 -12.31 -1.53 -24.51
C SER A 37 -12.52 -2.46 -25.72
N ASP A 38 -11.45 -3.05 -26.25
CA ASP A 38 -11.54 -4.03 -27.34
C ASP A 38 -12.37 -5.26 -26.93
N TYR A 39 -12.15 -5.79 -25.73
CA TYR A 39 -12.94 -6.92 -25.20
C TYR A 39 -14.40 -6.56 -25.00
N GLN A 40 -14.69 -5.34 -24.55
CA GLN A 40 -16.05 -4.84 -24.41
C GLN A 40 -16.78 -4.77 -25.77
N GLU A 41 -16.08 -4.37 -26.83
CA GLU A 41 -16.62 -4.39 -28.19
C GLU A 41 -16.78 -5.81 -28.72
N GLU A 42 -15.82 -6.70 -28.47
CA GLU A 42 -15.82 -8.07 -28.98
C GLU A 42 -16.87 -8.96 -28.30
N TYR A 43 -16.99 -8.88 -26.96
CA TYR A 43 -17.82 -9.80 -26.17
C TYR A 43 -19.14 -9.19 -25.70
N GLY A 44 -19.30 -7.86 -25.75
CA GLY A 44 -20.49 -7.15 -25.29
C GLY A 44 -20.64 -7.06 -23.77
N ASP A 45 -19.62 -7.46 -23.01
CA ASP A 45 -19.59 -7.43 -21.57
C ASP A 45 -18.85 -6.16 -21.04
N LEU A 46 -19.13 -5.77 -19.81
CA LEU A 46 -18.44 -4.67 -19.14
C LEU A 46 -17.19 -5.19 -18.41
N TYR A 47 -16.05 -4.55 -18.66
CA TYR A 47 -14.77 -4.85 -18.03
C TYR A 47 -14.22 -3.68 -17.24
N ASN A 48 -13.57 -3.97 -16.12
CA ASN A 48 -12.93 -2.99 -15.24
C ASN A 48 -11.45 -3.27 -15.09
N LEU A 49 -10.66 -2.22 -14.83
CA LEU A 49 -9.29 -2.32 -14.38
C LEU A 49 -9.21 -1.94 -12.90
N GLU A 50 -8.82 -2.88 -12.07
CA GLU A 50 -8.75 -2.76 -10.62
C GLU A 50 -7.32 -2.90 -10.09
N ALA A 51 -6.96 -2.07 -9.11
CA ALA A 51 -5.77 -2.28 -8.28
C ALA A 51 -6.12 -3.28 -7.16
N THR A 52 -6.10 -4.56 -7.48
CA THR A 52 -6.51 -5.62 -6.56
C THR A 52 -5.66 -5.64 -5.29
N PRO A 53 -6.26 -5.55 -4.09
CA PRO A 53 -5.56 -5.68 -2.83
C PRO A 53 -5.14 -7.14 -2.62
N ALA A 54 -3.89 -7.46 -2.93
CA ALA A 54 -3.34 -8.80 -2.81
C ALA A 54 -2.60 -8.97 -1.48
N GLU A 55 -3.14 -9.77 -0.58
CA GLU A 55 -2.58 -10.00 0.76
C GLU A 55 -1.68 -11.22 0.82
N SER A 56 -2.26 -12.42 0.73
CA SER A 56 -1.50 -13.67 0.76
C SER A 56 -0.74 -13.93 -0.54
N THR A 57 -1.29 -13.46 -1.66
CA THR A 57 -0.73 -13.71 -2.99
C THR A 57 0.61 -13.01 -3.19
N THR A 58 0.78 -11.78 -2.69
CA THR A 58 2.05 -11.03 -2.76
C THR A 58 3.19 -11.77 -2.05
N TYR A 59 2.92 -12.35 -0.90
CA TYR A 59 3.89 -13.18 -0.17
C TYR A 59 4.14 -14.51 -0.86
N ARG A 60 3.08 -15.24 -1.19
CA ARG A 60 3.19 -16.59 -1.74
C ARG A 60 3.93 -16.60 -3.08
N PHE A 61 3.62 -15.69 -3.98
CA PHE A 61 4.30 -15.60 -5.27
C PHE A 61 5.75 -15.19 -5.09
N ALA A 62 6.06 -14.19 -4.27
CA ALA A 62 7.43 -13.79 -4.03
C ALA A 62 8.28 -14.94 -3.46
N LYS A 63 7.72 -15.72 -2.52
CA LYS A 63 8.39 -16.91 -1.98
C LYS A 63 8.70 -17.96 -3.05
N HIS A 64 7.70 -18.35 -3.85
CA HIS A 64 7.90 -19.32 -4.92
C HIS A 64 8.85 -18.82 -6.01
N ASP A 65 8.76 -17.53 -6.34
CA ASP A 65 9.66 -16.95 -7.34
C ASP A 65 11.10 -16.89 -6.85
N LYS A 66 11.34 -16.59 -5.57
CA LYS A 66 12.69 -16.68 -4.98
C LYS A 66 13.26 -18.12 -5.01
N GLU A 67 12.42 -19.11 -4.77
CA GLU A 67 12.82 -20.53 -4.85
C GLU A 67 13.17 -20.92 -6.30
N LYS A 68 12.38 -20.48 -7.27
CA LYS A 68 12.54 -20.82 -8.69
C LYS A 68 13.58 -19.96 -9.41
N TYR A 69 13.67 -18.69 -9.03
CA TYR A 69 14.54 -17.68 -9.62
C TYR A 69 15.32 -16.93 -8.53
N PRO A 70 16.41 -17.51 -7.98
CA PRO A 70 17.12 -16.95 -6.82
C PRO A 70 17.61 -15.50 -7.00
N ALA A 71 17.82 -15.06 -8.24
CA ALA A 71 18.28 -13.72 -8.57
C ALA A 71 17.13 -12.69 -8.71
N ILE A 72 15.87 -13.09 -8.54
CA ILE A 72 14.74 -12.15 -8.64
C ILE A 72 14.76 -11.19 -7.46
N ILE A 73 14.54 -9.91 -7.74
CA ILE A 73 14.46 -8.84 -6.73
C ILE A 73 13.02 -8.74 -6.25
N THR A 74 12.84 -8.78 -4.93
CA THR A 74 11.55 -8.60 -4.25
C THR A 74 11.58 -7.33 -3.39
N ALA A 75 10.47 -6.93 -2.80
CA ALA A 75 10.41 -5.73 -1.96
C ALA A 75 11.34 -5.79 -0.75
N ASN A 76 11.56 -6.96 -0.19
CA ASN A 76 12.53 -7.20 0.88
C ASN A 76 13.54 -8.27 0.46
N GLU A 77 14.83 -7.89 0.38
CA GLU A 77 15.91 -8.77 -0.04
C GLU A 77 16.58 -9.50 1.14
N ASN A 78 16.47 -8.97 2.35
CA ASN A 78 17.18 -9.47 3.54
C ASN A 78 16.26 -10.18 4.55
N GLY A 79 14.99 -10.29 4.27
CA GLY A 79 14.00 -10.89 5.15
C GLY A 79 12.96 -11.71 4.42
N THR A 80 11.73 -11.70 4.90
CA THR A 80 10.62 -12.39 4.25
C THR A 80 10.24 -11.69 2.94
N PRO A 81 10.33 -12.37 1.77
CA PRO A 81 10.05 -11.74 0.48
C PRO A 81 8.57 -11.45 0.31
N TYR A 82 8.24 -10.33 -0.33
CA TYR A 82 6.89 -10.01 -0.78
C TYR A 82 6.95 -9.12 -2.02
N TYR A 83 5.84 -8.99 -2.72
CA TYR A 83 5.66 -8.03 -3.82
C TYR A 83 4.82 -6.85 -3.35
N THR A 84 5.19 -5.66 -3.79
CA THR A 84 4.37 -4.46 -3.62
C THR A 84 3.05 -4.61 -4.39
N ASN A 85 1.93 -4.17 -3.82
CA ASN A 85 0.64 -4.24 -4.50
C ASN A 85 0.60 -3.36 -5.75
N SER A 86 -0.03 -3.87 -6.81
CA SER A 86 -0.35 -3.15 -8.06
C SER A 86 0.75 -2.18 -8.52
N SER A 87 0.46 -0.91 -8.68
CA SER A 87 1.39 0.17 -9.02
C SER A 87 1.74 1.08 -7.82
N HIS A 88 1.57 0.58 -6.59
CA HIS A 88 1.88 1.36 -5.39
C HIS A 88 3.38 1.55 -5.21
N LEU A 89 3.72 2.62 -4.46
CA LEU A 89 5.08 2.85 -3.98
C LEU A 89 5.52 1.78 -2.97
N PRO A 90 6.83 1.52 -2.87
CA PRO A 90 7.37 0.77 -1.73
C PRO A 90 6.94 1.42 -0.41
N VAL A 91 6.47 0.62 0.53
CA VAL A 91 5.92 1.10 1.82
C VAL A 91 6.93 1.83 2.70
N GLY A 92 8.21 1.64 2.45
CA GLY A 92 9.31 2.31 3.14
C GLY A 92 9.88 3.53 2.41
N TYR A 93 9.21 4.04 1.36
CA TYR A 93 9.79 5.11 0.53
C TYR A 93 9.93 6.43 1.28
N THR A 94 8.83 7.01 1.74
CA THR A 94 8.83 8.34 2.34
C THR A 94 7.92 8.42 3.55
N ALA A 95 8.22 9.34 4.47
CA ALA A 95 7.35 9.74 5.56
C ALA A 95 6.49 10.98 5.20
N ASP A 96 6.75 11.63 4.07
CA ASP A 96 5.95 12.74 3.56
C ASP A 96 4.77 12.22 2.74
N ILE A 97 3.56 12.46 3.24
CA ILE A 97 2.33 12.06 2.57
C ILE A 97 2.14 12.75 1.22
N PHE A 98 2.56 14.01 1.08
CA PHE A 98 2.36 14.76 -0.16
C PHE A 98 3.34 14.30 -1.25
N GLU A 99 4.59 13.97 -0.88
CA GLU A 99 5.53 13.35 -1.81
C GLU A 99 5.00 12.00 -2.34
N ALA A 100 4.39 11.20 -1.47
CA ALA A 100 3.77 9.94 -1.88
C ALA A 100 2.53 10.17 -2.78
N LEU A 101 1.70 11.16 -2.47
CA LEU A 101 0.53 11.52 -3.27
C LEU A 101 0.93 12.03 -4.66
N ASP A 102 1.95 12.88 -4.75
CA ASP A 102 2.48 13.38 -6.03
C ASP A 102 2.91 12.24 -6.96
N ALA A 103 3.54 11.20 -6.41
CA ALA A 103 3.97 10.05 -7.19
C ALA A 103 2.83 9.10 -7.60
N GLN A 104 1.71 9.11 -6.85
CA GLN A 104 0.63 8.13 -7.03
C GLN A 104 -0.62 8.70 -7.73
N ASP A 105 -0.82 10.02 -7.74
CA ASP A 105 -2.06 10.64 -8.23
C ASP A 105 -2.42 10.21 -9.65
N GLU A 106 -1.50 10.36 -10.59
CA GLU A 106 -1.76 9.98 -11.99
C GLU A 106 -2.01 8.49 -12.18
N LEU A 107 -1.27 7.63 -11.49
CA LEU A 107 -1.43 6.18 -11.59
C LEU A 107 -2.80 5.71 -11.10
N HIS A 108 -3.27 6.26 -9.98
CA HIS A 108 -4.57 5.89 -9.43
C HIS A 108 -5.74 6.33 -10.32
N THR A 109 -5.61 7.40 -11.10
CA THR A 109 -6.64 7.83 -12.06
C THR A 109 -6.76 6.94 -13.30
N LEU A 110 -5.79 6.06 -13.54
CA LEU A 110 -5.81 5.14 -14.68
C LEU A 110 -6.59 3.86 -14.40
N TYR A 111 -6.86 3.52 -13.16
CA TYR A 111 -7.77 2.44 -12.81
C TYR A 111 -9.22 2.87 -13.03
N THR A 112 -10.05 1.98 -13.55
CA THR A 112 -11.46 2.23 -13.84
C THR A 112 -12.39 1.66 -12.77
N SER A 113 -11.85 0.94 -11.80
CA SER A 113 -12.52 0.36 -10.66
C SER A 113 -11.64 0.50 -9.40
N GLY A 114 -11.81 -0.38 -8.42
CA GLY A 114 -11.20 -0.33 -7.12
C GLY A 114 -9.71 -0.01 -7.11
N THR A 115 -9.37 1.15 -6.61
CA THR A 115 -8.01 1.53 -6.26
C THR A 115 -8.06 2.39 -5.00
N VAL A 116 -7.05 2.32 -4.15
CA VAL A 116 -7.01 3.07 -2.92
C VAL A 116 -5.59 3.46 -2.53
N PHE A 117 -5.41 4.71 -2.16
CA PHE A 117 -4.20 5.18 -1.49
C PHE A 117 -4.39 5.07 0.03
N HIS A 118 -3.58 4.26 0.69
CA HIS A 118 -3.60 4.11 2.14
C HIS A 118 -2.57 5.04 2.80
N ALA A 119 -3.05 6.10 3.44
CA ALA A 119 -2.22 6.92 4.30
C ALA A 119 -2.07 6.26 5.67
N PHE A 120 -0.95 5.56 5.88
CA PHE A 120 -0.63 4.94 7.15
C PHE A 120 -0.05 5.96 8.11
N LEU A 121 -0.77 6.29 9.16
CA LEU A 121 -0.31 7.17 10.22
C LEU A 121 0.23 6.34 11.39
N GLY A 122 1.31 6.80 12.01
CA GLY A 122 1.89 6.16 13.19
C GLY A 122 0.97 6.23 14.41
N GLU A 123 0.09 7.22 14.44
CA GLU A 123 -0.84 7.46 15.52
C GLU A 123 -2.13 8.14 15.03
N LYS A 124 -3.09 8.25 15.95
CA LYS A 124 -4.32 9.00 15.70
C LYS A 124 -4.02 10.50 15.60
N LEU A 125 -4.64 11.16 14.62
CA LEU A 125 -4.61 12.62 14.52
C LEU A 125 -5.15 13.28 15.82
N PRO A 126 -4.62 14.46 16.17
CA PRO A 126 -4.94 15.08 17.45
C PRO A 126 -6.43 15.37 17.63
N ASP A 127 -7.11 15.78 16.57
CA ASP A 127 -8.55 16.03 16.60
C ASP A 127 -9.20 15.86 15.22
N TRP A 128 -10.53 16.03 15.17
CA TRP A 128 -11.29 15.90 13.93
C TRP A 128 -10.99 17.04 12.93
N LYS A 129 -10.54 18.22 13.41
CA LYS A 129 -10.20 19.37 12.54
C LYS A 129 -8.92 19.08 11.76
N ALA A 130 -7.91 18.49 12.40
CA ALA A 130 -6.70 18.02 11.72
C ALA A 130 -7.04 16.99 10.64
N ALA A 131 -7.92 16.03 10.94
CA ALA A 131 -8.40 15.06 9.96
C ALA A 131 -9.17 15.75 8.80
N ALA A 132 -10.06 16.67 9.10
CA ALA A 132 -10.81 17.41 8.09
C ALA A 132 -9.90 18.26 7.19
N ASN A 133 -8.90 18.91 7.77
CA ASN A 133 -7.92 19.71 7.03
C ASN A 133 -7.07 18.83 6.08
N LEU A 134 -6.62 17.67 6.55
CA LEU A 134 -5.86 16.73 5.71
C LEU A 134 -6.72 16.24 4.55
N VAL A 135 -7.96 15.79 4.83
CA VAL A 135 -8.92 15.35 3.80
C VAL A 135 -9.17 16.47 2.79
N LYS A 136 -9.40 17.71 3.27
CA LYS A 136 -9.61 18.86 2.39
C LYS A 136 -8.39 19.14 1.52
N LYS A 137 -7.19 19.18 2.09
CA LYS A 137 -5.94 19.37 1.33
C LYS A 137 -5.77 18.33 0.22
N ILE A 138 -6.02 17.07 0.52
CA ILE A 138 -5.94 15.99 -0.48
C ILE A 138 -7.00 16.20 -1.56
N ALA A 139 -8.25 16.40 -1.19
CA ALA A 139 -9.36 16.56 -2.14
C ALA A 139 -9.23 17.80 -3.05
N ASP A 140 -8.66 18.90 -2.54
CA ASP A 140 -8.50 20.14 -3.30
C ASP A 140 -7.32 20.09 -4.31
N ASN A 141 -6.32 19.21 -4.08
CA ASN A 141 -5.07 19.21 -4.84
C ASN A 141 -4.82 17.94 -5.67
N TYR A 142 -5.49 16.83 -5.37
CA TYR A 142 -5.27 15.53 -6.00
C TYR A 142 -6.56 14.97 -6.61
N ARG A 143 -6.40 14.11 -7.62
CA ARG A 143 -7.52 13.47 -8.36
C ARG A 143 -7.76 12.03 -7.93
N LEU A 144 -7.06 11.54 -6.90
CA LEU A 144 -7.20 10.18 -6.39
C LEU A 144 -8.68 9.81 -6.19
N PRO A 145 -9.17 8.73 -6.81
CA PRO A 145 -10.58 8.34 -6.68
C PRO A 145 -10.96 7.90 -5.28
N TYR A 146 -10.00 7.32 -4.53
CA TYR A 146 -10.21 6.88 -3.15
C TYR A 146 -8.91 6.85 -2.35
N TYR A 147 -8.97 7.37 -1.15
CA TYR A 147 -7.89 7.29 -0.17
C TYR A 147 -8.45 7.03 1.24
N SER A 148 -7.63 6.45 2.09
CA SER A 148 -7.98 6.20 3.48
C SER A 148 -6.89 6.69 4.42
N ILE A 149 -7.31 7.26 5.56
CA ILE A 149 -6.42 7.64 6.66
C ILE A 149 -6.47 6.53 7.68
N SER A 150 -5.35 5.88 7.93
CA SER A 150 -5.27 4.63 8.69
C SER A 150 -4.28 4.75 9.85
N PRO A 151 -4.73 5.15 11.05
CA PRO A 151 -3.87 5.16 12.22
C PRO A 151 -3.56 3.74 12.69
N THR A 152 -2.40 3.58 13.33
CA THR A 152 -2.08 2.39 14.14
C THR A 152 -2.55 2.64 15.57
N TYR A 153 -3.17 1.66 16.17
CA TYR A 153 -3.62 1.71 17.56
C TYR A 153 -3.59 0.34 18.21
N THR A 154 -3.63 0.33 19.53
CA THR A 154 -3.56 -0.88 20.34
C THR A 154 -4.84 -1.03 21.19
N VAL A 155 -5.22 -2.27 21.44
CA VAL A 155 -6.35 -2.60 22.32
C VAL A 155 -5.89 -3.59 23.39
N CYS A 156 -6.10 -3.23 24.64
CA CYS A 156 -6.00 -4.14 25.78
C CYS A 156 -7.39 -4.69 26.10
N CYS A 157 -7.52 -5.99 26.35
CA CYS A 157 -8.81 -6.61 26.71
C CYS A 157 -9.41 -6.05 28.01
N ASN A 158 -8.56 -5.59 28.94
CA ASN A 158 -8.99 -5.06 30.25
C ASN A 158 -9.16 -3.53 30.27
N HIS A 159 -8.34 -2.79 29.48
CA HIS A 159 -8.26 -1.33 29.56
C HIS A 159 -8.68 -0.62 28.26
N GLY A 160 -9.02 -1.39 27.20
CA GLY A 160 -9.48 -0.82 25.93
C GLY A 160 -8.37 -0.19 25.12
N TYR A 161 -8.66 0.96 24.52
CA TYR A 161 -7.79 1.67 23.58
C TYR A 161 -6.51 2.20 24.23
N ILE A 162 -5.39 1.93 23.56
CA ILE A 162 -4.05 2.47 23.86
C ILE A 162 -3.52 3.13 22.60
N LYS A 163 -2.95 4.34 22.74
CA LYS A 163 -2.38 5.11 21.61
C LYS A 163 -1.14 4.41 21.07
N GLY A 164 -1.04 4.33 19.73
CA GLY A 164 0.15 3.84 19.03
C GLY A 164 0.33 2.31 19.10
N GLU A 165 1.56 1.89 18.92
CA GLU A 165 1.97 0.48 18.86
C GLU A 165 2.56 0.03 20.20
N VAL A 166 1.78 -0.70 21.00
CA VAL A 166 2.14 -1.13 22.35
C VAL A 166 1.80 -2.61 22.51
N TYR A 167 2.77 -3.51 22.59
CA TYR A 167 2.55 -4.97 22.65
C TYR A 167 2.27 -5.52 24.06
N THR A 168 2.48 -4.70 25.09
CA THR A 168 2.20 -5.05 26.48
C THR A 168 1.50 -3.88 27.15
N CYS A 169 0.35 -4.13 27.76
CA CYS A 169 -0.41 -3.09 28.42
C CYS A 169 0.38 -2.45 29.58
N PRO A 170 0.55 -1.13 29.58
CA PRO A 170 1.29 -0.45 30.65
C PRO A 170 0.60 -0.54 32.02
N ASP A 171 -0.72 -0.76 32.05
CA ASP A 171 -1.51 -0.77 33.30
C ASP A 171 -1.59 -2.14 33.93
N CYS A 172 -1.74 -3.22 33.14
CA CYS A 172 -1.92 -4.57 33.70
C CYS A 172 -0.84 -5.58 33.29
N GLY A 173 0.08 -5.22 32.39
CA GLY A 173 1.14 -6.12 31.92
C GLY A 173 0.69 -7.23 30.97
N GLU A 174 -0.60 -7.30 30.61
CA GLU A 174 -1.14 -8.28 29.68
C GLU A 174 -0.76 -7.97 28.24
N LYS A 175 -0.73 -9.01 27.40
CA LYS A 175 -0.54 -8.86 25.96
C LYS A 175 -1.69 -8.09 25.35
N THR A 176 -1.36 -7.23 24.42
CA THR A 176 -2.31 -6.38 23.70
C THR A 176 -2.41 -6.78 22.23
N GLU A 177 -3.43 -6.32 21.55
CA GLU A 177 -3.60 -6.46 20.10
C GLU A 177 -3.30 -5.11 19.42
N VAL A 178 -2.28 -5.10 18.55
CA VAL A 178 -1.94 -3.94 17.74
C VAL A 178 -2.72 -4.00 16.43
N TYR A 179 -3.53 -3.00 16.15
CA TYR A 179 -4.37 -2.93 14.96
C TYR A 179 -3.79 -1.96 13.94
N SER A 180 -3.67 -2.44 12.72
CA SER A 180 -3.40 -1.63 11.54
C SER A 180 -4.16 -2.19 10.35
N ARG A 181 -4.28 -1.39 9.26
CA ARG A 181 -4.90 -1.87 8.03
C ARG A 181 -3.91 -2.76 7.27
N ILE A 182 -4.30 -4.00 6.96
CA ILE A 182 -3.46 -4.91 6.18
C ILE A 182 -3.43 -4.48 4.70
N THR A 183 -4.58 -4.42 4.05
CA THR A 183 -4.83 -3.76 2.77
C THR A 183 -6.21 -3.11 2.77
N GLY A 184 -7.28 -3.89 2.79
CA GLY A 184 -8.66 -3.40 2.76
C GLY A 184 -9.32 -3.23 4.14
N TYR A 185 -8.83 -3.88 5.18
CA TYR A 185 -9.47 -3.95 6.50
C TYR A 185 -8.47 -3.97 7.67
N TYR A 186 -8.95 -3.61 8.86
CA TYR A 186 -8.16 -3.68 10.10
C TYR A 186 -8.12 -5.11 10.63
N ARG A 187 -6.93 -5.51 11.07
CA ARG A 187 -6.68 -6.79 11.72
C ARG A 187 -5.51 -6.65 12.71
N PRO A 188 -5.51 -7.39 13.83
CA PRO A 188 -4.33 -7.45 14.69
C PRO A 188 -3.08 -7.85 13.89
N VAL A 189 -2.03 -7.05 13.98
CA VAL A 189 -0.78 -7.26 13.23
C VAL A 189 -0.18 -8.63 13.52
N GLN A 190 -0.35 -9.11 14.75
CA GLN A 190 0.10 -10.43 15.19
C GLN A 190 -0.53 -11.60 14.42
N ASN A 191 -1.64 -11.38 13.73
CA ASN A 191 -2.39 -12.38 12.97
C ASN A 191 -2.16 -12.27 11.45
N TRP A 192 -1.20 -11.48 11.00
CA TRP A 192 -0.88 -11.34 9.59
C TRP A 192 0.04 -12.47 9.11
N ASN A 193 0.01 -12.77 7.81
CA ASN A 193 1.00 -13.67 7.22
C ASN A 193 2.40 -13.04 7.26
N ASP A 194 3.44 -13.87 7.11
CA ASP A 194 4.83 -13.47 7.26
C ASP A 194 5.23 -12.32 6.33
N GLY A 195 4.76 -12.34 5.07
CA GLY A 195 5.04 -11.29 4.09
C GLY A 195 4.40 -9.97 4.46
N LYS A 196 3.14 -9.98 4.92
CA LYS A 196 2.45 -8.77 5.38
C LYS A 196 3.00 -8.25 6.71
N SER A 197 3.43 -9.13 7.59
CA SER A 197 4.15 -8.74 8.80
C SER A 197 5.51 -8.11 8.48
N GLN A 198 6.18 -8.59 7.43
CA GLN A 198 7.41 -7.96 6.95
C GLN A 198 7.11 -6.59 6.32
N GLU A 199 6.12 -6.49 5.44
CA GLU A 199 5.68 -5.21 4.87
C GLU A 199 5.34 -4.18 5.96
N TYR A 200 4.70 -4.61 7.05
CA TYR A 200 4.39 -3.73 8.18
C TYR A 200 5.65 -3.20 8.86
N ARG A 201 6.65 -4.04 9.07
CA ARG A 201 7.96 -3.62 9.63
C ARG A 201 8.72 -2.66 8.71
N ASP A 202 8.55 -2.82 7.41
CA ASP A 202 9.22 -2.00 6.39
C ASP A 202 8.49 -0.65 6.17
N ARG A 203 7.26 -0.49 6.69
CA ARG A 203 6.48 0.74 6.52
C ARG A 203 7.14 1.93 7.16
N LYS A 204 7.23 3.02 6.40
CA LYS A 204 7.29 4.34 6.97
C LYS A 204 5.87 4.86 7.17
N VAL A 205 5.59 5.32 8.37
CA VAL A 205 4.34 6.02 8.67
C VAL A 205 4.48 7.47 8.23
N TYR A 206 3.37 8.05 7.75
CA TYR A 206 3.39 9.44 7.34
C TYR A 206 3.34 10.36 8.55
N ASP A 207 4.22 11.33 8.57
CA ASP A 207 4.20 12.44 9.51
C ASP A 207 3.22 13.49 8.98
N VAL A 208 2.23 13.82 9.79
CA VAL A 208 1.29 14.90 9.51
C VAL A 208 1.56 15.99 10.52
N GLU A 209 2.52 16.87 10.21
CA GLU A 209 2.69 18.10 10.98
C GLU A 209 1.42 18.94 10.82
N THR A 210 0.74 19.19 11.91
CA THR A 210 -0.49 19.99 12.01
C THR A 210 -0.22 21.48 11.97
#